data_e3669f87d1fb2842ff99ff6c3d99aab4
#
_entry.id   e3669f87d1fb2842ff99ff6c3d99aab4
#
_cell.length_a   1.000
_cell.length_b   1.000
_cell.length_c   1.000
_cell.angle_alpha   90.00
_cell.angle_beta   90.00
_cell.angle_gamma   90.00
#
_symmetry.space_group_name_H-M   'P 1'
#
loop_
_entity.id
_entity.type
_entity.pdbx_description
1 polymer ?
#
loop_
_entity_poly.entity_id
_entity_poly.type
_entity_poly.pdbx_seq_one_letter_code
_entity_poly.pdbx_strand_id
1 'polypeptide(L)'
;MRAPMSSPRWPRSVFAAVAVVAIGAVVTACGSSGQTGSSTPQGLSGTQAGVAAGSQYAAEDAAAATTLTPAPGSFLAGKNTATVLGSTTPANGDLNPYAIWPVTETVGSVTAGDVLVDNFNNTSNNQGTGTTIVDQHADGTLSVFASLPATVSGCPGGVGLTTAMVQLKTGWVIVGSLPSTDGKIDTAGAGCLLILSPTGQVAGTISAPYLDGPWDETVQDDGDTATLFVTNTLIGVTGSTTTAVDQGDVVRLSLSQTATTAPKVTAETEVAGGFAERPDAAAFVKGPTGLALGSTGTLYVADNLGNRITSVPNALTSAASTATGSTLTSGGQLANPLGLALAPDGDLLAANAVNGKIVEITPAGQQVGEYYADDDSGQDPPGNGDLFDVAVDQAGTGVLFVNDGTNILELLK
;
A
#
# COMPACT_ATOMS: atom_id res chain seq x y z
N MET A 1 31.88 20.15 32.69
CA MET A 1 31.96 18.68 32.44
C MET A 1 30.56 18.10 32.61
N ARG A 2 29.87 17.86 31.51
CA ARG A 2 28.58 17.15 31.51
C ARG A 2 28.83 15.81 30.83
N ALA A 3 28.44 14.74 31.51
CA ALA A 3 28.51 13.36 30.99
C ALA A 3 27.50 13.16 29.84
N PRO A 4 27.79 12.32 28.84
CA PRO A 4 26.86 12.00 27.78
C PRO A 4 25.73 11.09 28.28
N MET A 5 24.50 11.41 27.91
CA MET A 5 23.33 10.55 28.15
C MET A 5 23.43 9.33 27.24
N SER A 6 23.35 8.17 27.85
CA SER A 6 23.28 6.88 27.14
C SER A 6 21.85 6.65 26.64
N SER A 7 21.71 6.39 25.36
CA SER A 7 20.46 5.92 24.73
C SER A 7 20.07 4.53 25.25
N PRO A 8 18.78 4.24 25.42
CA PRO A 8 18.32 2.90 25.80
C PRO A 8 18.57 1.92 24.65
N ARG A 9 19.27 0.82 24.95
CA ARG A 9 19.46 -0.31 24.05
C ARG A 9 18.35 -1.33 24.31
N TRP A 10 17.61 -1.68 23.31
CA TRP A 10 16.64 -2.76 23.33
C TRP A 10 17.37 -4.12 23.45
N PRO A 11 16.86 -5.09 24.20
CA PRO A 11 17.48 -6.40 24.32
C PRO A 11 17.23 -7.24 23.06
N ARG A 12 18.30 -7.64 22.38
CA ARG A 12 18.26 -8.66 21.33
C ARG A 12 18.10 -10.03 21.98
N SER A 13 16.98 -10.71 21.77
CA SER A 13 16.79 -12.11 22.15
C SER A 13 17.56 -13.01 21.17
N VAL A 14 18.59 -13.69 21.69
CA VAL A 14 19.32 -14.70 20.95
C VAL A 14 18.57 -16.01 21.08
N PHE A 15 17.98 -16.52 20.00
CA PHE A 15 17.44 -17.88 19.95
C PHE A 15 18.47 -18.86 19.40
N ALA A 16 18.76 -19.90 20.21
CA ALA A 16 19.62 -21.00 19.83
C ALA A 16 18.88 -21.98 18.90
N ALA A 17 19.48 -22.29 17.77
CA ALA A 17 18.98 -23.29 16.84
C ALA A 17 19.12 -24.71 17.40
N VAL A 18 18.03 -25.45 17.45
CA VAL A 18 18.00 -26.91 17.66
C VAL A 18 17.78 -27.58 16.31
N ALA A 19 18.75 -28.30 15.83
CA ALA A 19 18.64 -29.10 14.62
C ALA A 19 17.89 -30.42 14.91
N VAL A 20 16.81 -30.66 14.19
CA VAL A 20 16.14 -31.97 14.15
C VAL A 20 16.37 -32.60 12.78
N VAL A 21 17.05 -33.75 12.78
CA VAL A 21 17.26 -34.62 11.62
C VAL A 21 16.02 -35.47 11.43
N ALA A 22 15.37 -35.43 10.28
CA ALA A 22 14.35 -36.38 9.89
C ALA A 22 14.76 -37.14 8.64
N ILE A 23 14.69 -38.44 8.79
CA ILE A 23 15.08 -39.51 7.83
C ILE A 23 13.95 -39.70 6.79
N GLY A 24 14.36 -39.86 5.53
CA GLY A 24 13.48 -40.03 4.41
C GLY A 24 12.82 -41.41 4.29
N ALA A 25 11.75 -41.45 3.55
CA ALA A 25 11.22 -42.68 2.92
C ALA A 25 10.84 -42.41 1.46
N VAL A 26 11.51 -43.11 0.57
CA VAL A 26 11.26 -43.18 -0.85
C VAL A 26 10.14 -44.18 -1.11
N VAL A 27 9.13 -43.79 -1.89
CA VAL A 27 8.21 -44.74 -2.53
C VAL A 27 8.17 -44.48 -4.03
N THR A 28 8.68 -45.47 -4.77
CA THR A 28 8.60 -45.58 -6.21
C THR A 28 7.29 -46.27 -6.61
N ALA A 29 6.58 -45.75 -7.59
CA ALA A 29 5.60 -46.53 -8.35
C ALA A 29 5.62 -46.15 -9.83
N CYS A 30 5.98 -47.12 -10.65
CA CYS A 30 5.87 -47.13 -12.13
C CYS A 30 4.44 -47.37 -12.59
N GLY A 31 4.10 -46.87 -13.78
CA GLY A 31 2.93 -47.29 -14.51
C GLY A 31 2.78 -46.56 -15.85
N SER A 32 3.04 -47.27 -16.92
CA SER A 32 3.09 -46.90 -18.33
C SER A 32 1.75 -46.97 -19.05
N SER A 33 1.59 -46.17 -20.10
CA SER A 33 1.07 -46.49 -21.47
C SER A 33 0.40 -45.23 -22.04
N GLY A 34 0.80 -44.58 -23.08
CA GLY A 34 0.93 -44.90 -24.46
C GLY A 34 -0.34 -44.67 -25.27
N GLN A 35 -0.43 -43.52 -25.99
CA GLN A 35 -1.06 -43.50 -27.32
C GLN A 35 -0.68 -42.25 -28.12
N THR A 36 -0.29 -42.52 -29.35
CA THR A 36 0.08 -41.64 -30.43
C THR A 36 -1.15 -41.06 -31.12
N GLY A 37 -1.10 -39.77 -31.46
CA GLY A 37 -2.08 -39.16 -32.36
C GLY A 37 -1.49 -37.92 -33.01
N SER A 38 -1.14 -38.02 -34.29
CA SER A 38 -0.69 -36.99 -35.21
C SER A 38 -1.83 -36.04 -35.58
N SER A 39 -1.62 -34.73 -35.59
CA SER A 39 -2.32 -33.82 -36.48
C SER A 39 -1.57 -32.48 -36.63
N THR A 40 -1.45 -32.07 -37.84
CA THR A 40 -0.88 -30.95 -38.55
C THR A 40 -1.16 -29.57 -37.94
N PRO A 41 -0.25 -28.58 -38.20
CA PRO A 41 -0.37 -27.23 -37.65
C PRO A 41 -1.32 -26.36 -38.47
N GLN A 42 -2.28 -25.70 -37.82
CA GLN A 42 -3.05 -24.60 -38.41
C GLN A 42 -2.61 -23.27 -37.78
N GLY A 43 -2.60 -22.28 -38.65
CA GLY A 43 -1.98 -20.98 -38.58
C GLY A 43 -2.24 -20.13 -37.34
N LEU A 44 -1.21 -19.42 -36.99
CA LEU A 44 -1.15 -18.32 -36.07
C LEU A 44 -1.98 -17.13 -36.59
N SER A 45 -3.08 -16.85 -35.93
CA SER A 45 -3.65 -15.49 -35.90
C SER A 45 -3.41 -14.99 -34.49
N GLY A 46 -2.35 -14.20 -34.34
CA GLY A 46 -2.00 -13.63 -33.07
C GLY A 46 -2.81 -12.40 -32.73
N THR A 47 -3.64 -12.50 -31.73
CA THR A 47 -3.90 -11.43 -30.79
C THR A 47 -3.35 -11.94 -29.46
N GLN A 48 -2.13 -11.52 -29.13
CA GLN A 48 -1.66 -11.57 -27.76
C GLN A 48 -2.51 -10.54 -27.00
N ALA A 49 -3.57 -11.01 -26.37
CA ALA A 49 -4.08 -10.37 -25.19
C ALA A 49 -2.93 -10.49 -24.17
N GLY A 50 -2.30 -9.38 -23.81
CA GLY A 50 -1.42 -9.31 -22.67
C GLY A 50 -2.24 -9.75 -21.47
N VAL A 51 -1.92 -10.91 -20.92
CA VAL A 51 -2.39 -11.28 -19.61
C VAL A 51 -1.68 -10.33 -18.67
N ALA A 52 -2.36 -9.27 -18.22
CA ALA A 52 -1.95 -8.53 -17.05
C ALA A 52 -1.84 -9.57 -15.93
N ALA A 53 -0.62 -9.85 -15.48
CA ALA A 53 -0.42 -10.66 -14.29
C ALA A 53 -0.71 -9.76 -13.10
N GLY A 54 -1.99 -9.42 -12.88
CA GLY A 54 -2.46 -8.85 -11.64
C GLY A 54 -2.04 -9.78 -10.50
N SER A 55 -1.58 -9.23 -9.41
CA SER A 55 -1.26 -10.00 -8.21
C SER A 55 -2.55 -10.62 -7.69
N GLN A 56 -2.76 -11.91 -7.89
CA GLN A 56 -3.94 -12.61 -7.39
C GLN A 56 -3.72 -12.96 -5.92
N TYR A 57 -4.44 -12.30 -5.04
CA TYR A 57 -4.53 -12.71 -3.65
C TYR A 57 -5.21 -14.08 -3.55
N ALA A 58 -4.66 -15.01 -2.76
CA ALA A 58 -5.38 -16.23 -2.46
C ALA A 58 -6.69 -15.86 -1.75
N ALA A 59 -7.82 -16.36 -2.25
CA ALA A 59 -9.13 -16.12 -1.68
C ALA A 59 -9.26 -16.86 -0.33
N GLU A 60 -8.64 -16.30 0.70
CA GLU A 60 -8.82 -16.74 2.07
C GLU A 60 -10.06 -16.02 2.62
N ASP A 61 -11.17 -16.74 2.75
CA ASP A 61 -12.43 -16.30 3.39
C ASP A 61 -13.29 -15.22 2.70
N ALA A 62 -13.31 -15.13 1.39
CA ALA A 62 -14.41 -14.45 0.72
C ALA A 62 -15.71 -15.27 0.86
N ALA A 63 -16.28 -15.34 2.06
CA ALA A 63 -17.66 -15.77 2.21
C ALA A 63 -18.49 -14.82 1.33
N ALA A 64 -19.37 -15.38 0.47
CA ALA A 64 -20.25 -14.60 -0.39
C ALA A 64 -21.18 -13.74 0.49
N ALA A 65 -20.69 -12.58 0.91
CA ALA A 65 -21.47 -11.60 1.62
C ALA A 65 -22.53 -11.06 0.66
N THR A 66 -23.76 -10.93 1.13
CA THR A 66 -24.81 -10.27 0.34
C THR A 66 -24.39 -8.83 0.07
N THR A 67 -24.55 -8.34 -1.16
CA THR A 67 -24.25 -6.96 -1.54
C THR A 67 -24.86 -5.98 -0.56
N LEU A 68 -24.05 -5.06 -0.04
CA LEU A 68 -24.46 -4.04 0.91
C LEU A 68 -24.80 -2.75 0.16
N THR A 69 -26.08 -2.44 0.04
CA THR A 69 -26.51 -1.15 -0.51
C THR A 69 -26.11 -0.02 0.44
N PRO A 70 -25.45 1.06 -0.07
CA PRO A 70 -25.07 2.19 0.76
C PRO A 70 -26.26 2.76 1.54
N ALA A 71 -26.09 2.97 2.84
CA ALA A 71 -27.13 3.50 3.71
C ALA A 71 -27.45 4.96 3.32
N PRO A 72 -28.71 5.40 3.43
CA PRO A 72 -29.05 6.80 3.18
C PRO A 72 -28.23 7.74 4.07
N GLY A 73 -27.52 8.68 3.45
CA GLY A 73 -26.67 9.64 4.14
C GLY A 73 -25.21 9.21 4.33
N SER A 74 -24.85 7.97 3.97
CA SER A 74 -23.45 7.57 3.91
C SER A 74 -22.74 8.23 2.70
N PHE A 75 -21.41 8.28 2.72
CA PHE A 75 -20.64 8.96 1.67
C PHE A 75 -20.78 8.29 0.30
N LEU A 76 -20.89 6.95 0.26
CA LEU A 76 -21.13 6.20 -0.98
C LEU A 76 -22.57 6.28 -1.48
N ALA A 77 -23.51 6.78 -0.67
CA ALA A 77 -24.91 6.85 -1.07
C ALA A 77 -25.11 7.70 -2.33
N GLY A 78 -25.70 7.10 -3.35
CA GLY A 78 -25.94 7.75 -4.64
C GLY A 78 -24.76 7.80 -5.59
N LYS A 79 -23.56 7.42 -5.17
CA LYS A 79 -22.40 7.26 -6.06
C LYS A 79 -22.51 5.93 -6.82
N ASN A 80 -22.57 6.01 -8.13
CA ASN A 80 -22.83 4.84 -8.98
C ASN A 80 -22.17 4.91 -10.35
N THR A 81 -21.35 5.93 -10.58
CA THR A 81 -20.69 6.13 -11.87
C THR A 81 -19.21 6.41 -11.66
N ALA A 82 -18.38 5.46 -12.05
CA ALA A 82 -16.94 5.66 -12.15
C ALA A 82 -16.60 6.24 -13.54
N THR A 83 -15.72 7.22 -13.54
CA THR A 83 -15.20 7.87 -14.74
C THR A 83 -13.70 7.71 -14.79
N VAL A 84 -13.18 7.17 -15.89
CA VAL A 84 -11.75 7.07 -16.14
C VAL A 84 -11.17 8.48 -16.28
N LEU A 85 -10.19 8.83 -15.44
CA LEU A 85 -9.46 10.07 -15.50
C LEU A 85 -8.26 9.96 -16.46
N GLY A 86 -7.61 8.80 -16.50
CA GLY A 86 -6.52 8.54 -17.42
C GLY A 86 -5.75 7.26 -17.08
N SER A 87 -4.83 6.89 -17.99
CA SER A 87 -3.85 5.84 -17.73
C SER A 87 -2.76 6.36 -16.78
N THR A 88 -2.32 5.53 -15.86
CA THR A 88 -1.21 5.82 -14.94
C THR A 88 0.14 5.34 -15.48
N THR A 89 0.16 4.69 -16.66
CA THR A 89 1.36 4.12 -17.25
C THR A 89 2.19 5.21 -17.97
N PRO A 90 3.39 5.54 -17.48
CA PRO A 90 4.28 6.50 -18.13
C PRO A 90 5.01 5.89 -19.32
N ALA A 91 5.81 6.71 -20.03
CA ALA A 91 6.53 6.31 -21.23
C ALA A 91 7.59 5.22 -21.01
N ASN A 92 8.12 5.06 -19.79
CA ASN A 92 9.04 3.96 -19.43
C ASN A 92 8.31 2.62 -19.24
N GLY A 93 6.96 2.64 -19.18
CA GLY A 93 6.13 1.46 -19.07
C GLY A 93 6.01 0.89 -17.65
N ASP A 94 6.32 1.65 -16.61
CA ASP A 94 6.01 1.25 -15.23
C ASP A 94 4.51 1.05 -15.06
N LEU A 95 4.12 0.08 -14.24
CA LEU A 95 2.76 -0.46 -14.10
C LEU A 95 2.39 -0.57 -12.62
N ASN A 96 1.18 -1.04 -12.36
CA ASN A 96 0.66 -1.32 -11.04
C ASN A 96 0.58 -0.03 -10.20
N PRO A 97 -0.37 0.87 -10.54
CA PRO A 97 -0.60 2.07 -9.76
C PRO A 97 -1.07 1.72 -8.35
N TYR A 98 -0.51 2.36 -7.34
CA TYR A 98 -0.84 2.09 -5.95
C TYR A 98 -1.24 3.36 -5.19
N ALA A 99 -0.29 4.07 -4.57
CA ALA A 99 -0.63 5.24 -3.78
C ALA A 99 -1.28 6.35 -4.63
N ILE A 100 -2.31 6.96 -4.07
CA ILE A 100 -3.06 8.06 -4.68
C ILE A 100 -2.97 9.27 -3.76
N TRP A 101 -2.48 10.40 -4.28
CA TRP A 101 -2.47 11.64 -3.52
C TRP A 101 -3.16 12.77 -4.30
N PRO A 102 -4.38 13.17 -3.90
CA PRO A 102 -5.06 14.34 -4.47
C PRO A 102 -4.30 15.63 -4.10
N VAL A 103 -3.86 16.37 -5.11
CA VAL A 103 -3.13 17.63 -4.92
C VAL A 103 -4.12 18.75 -4.56
N THR A 104 -4.01 19.26 -3.33
CA THR A 104 -4.92 20.28 -2.82
C THR A 104 -4.47 21.71 -3.09
N GLU A 105 -3.16 21.92 -3.27
CA GLU A 105 -2.57 23.25 -3.49
C GLU A 105 -1.56 23.22 -4.64
N THR A 106 -1.54 24.28 -5.43
CA THR A 106 -0.52 24.45 -6.48
C THR A 106 0.82 24.80 -5.87
N VAL A 107 1.81 23.90 -6.00
CA VAL A 107 3.15 24.08 -5.48
C VAL A 107 4.19 23.32 -6.32
N GLY A 108 5.30 23.98 -6.64
CA GLY A 108 6.35 23.34 -7.49
C GLY A 108 5.87 23.07 -8.90
N SER A 109 5.86 21.79 -9.30
CA SER A 109 5.43 21.36 -10.64
C SER A 109 4.00 20.81 -10.69
N VAL A 110 3.32 20.66 -9.55
CA VAL A 110 1.96 20.12 -9.48
C VAL A 110 0.93 21.22 -9.28
N THR A 111 -0.27 21.00 -9.76
CA THR A 111 -1.39 21.95 -9.74
C THR A 111 -2.54 21.42 -8.90
N ALA A 112 -3.19 22.28 -8.14
CA ALA A 112 -4.38 21.91 -7.37
C ALA A 112 -5.46 21.30 -8.30
N GLY A 113 -5.93 20.12 -7.94
CA GLY A 113 -6.84 19.31 -8.75
C GLY A 113 -6.18 18.18 -9.53
N ASP A 114 -4.84 18.17 -9.61
CA ASP A 114 -4.08 17.03 -10.12
C ASP A 114 -4.09 15.88 -9.11
N VAL A 115 -3.65 14.70 -9.54
CA VAL A 115 -3.53 13.52 -8.68
C VAL A 115 -2.16 12.89 -8.93
N LEU A 116 -1.34 12.82 -7.90
CA LEU A 116 -0.11 12.03 -7.94
C LEU A 116 -0.45 10.56 -7.74
N VAL A 117 0.17 9.70 -8.57
CA VAL A 117 0.03 8.25 -8.48
C VAL A 117 1.41 7.62 -8.63
N ASP A 118 1.76 6.70 -7.78
CA ASP A 118 2.98 5.92 -7.95
C ASP A 118 2.74 4.61 -8.71
N ASN A 119 3.79 4.08 -9.32
CA ASN A 119 3.78 2.81 -10.03
C ASN A 119 4.71 1.82 -9.35
N PHE A 120 4.12 0.79 -8.76
CA PHE A 120 4.77 -0.24 -7.96
C PHE A 120 5.70 -1.16 -8.75
N ASN A 121 5.37 -1.44 -10.00
CA ASN A 121 6.03 -2.43 -10.83
C ASN A 121 6.72 -1.77 -12.04
N ASN A 122 7.76 -2.43 -12.53
CA ASN A 122 8.36 -2.05 -13.81
C ASN A 122 7.54 -2.61 -14.99
N THR A 123 7.98 -2.28 -16.21
CA THR A 123 7.34 -2.75 -17.46
C THR A 123 7.29 -4.29 -17.63
N SER A 124 8.00 -5.05 -16.80
CA SER A 124 7.90 -6.52 -16.74
C SER A 124 6.93 -6.99 -15.66
N ASN A 125 6.22 -6.08 -15.03
CA ASN A 125 5.28 -6.29 -13.93
C ASN A 125 5.92 -7.02 -12.72
N ASN A 126 7.19 -6.75 -12.43
CA ASN A 126 7.87 -7.25 -11.25
C ASN A 126 7.60 -6.33 -10.07
N GLN A 127 7.11 -6.89 -8.97
CA GLN A 127 6.78 -6.13 -7.75
C GLN A 127 8.03 -5.51 -7.11
N GLY A 128 7.90 -4.30 -6.57
CA GLY A 128 9.01 -3.62 -5.93
C GLY A 128 10.14 -3.18 -6.87
N THR A 129 9.82 -2.95 -8.13
CA THR A 129 10.80 -2.54 -9.15
C THR A 129 10.37 -1.31 -9.94
N GLY A 130 9.19 -0.76 -9.67
CA GLY A 130 8.73 0.51 -10.23
C GLY A 130 9.54 1.68 -9.68
N THR A 131 9.60 2.75 -10.44
CA THR A 131 10.44 3.91 -10.11
C THR A 131 9.80 5.25 -10.46
N THR A 132 8.56 5.25 -10.97
CA THR A 132 7.90 6.47 -11.41
C THR A 132 6.73 6.86 -10.55
N ILE A 133 6.64 8.16 -10.29
CA ILE A 133 5.45 8.82 -9.79
C ILE A 133 4.93 9.69 -10.92
N VAL A 134 3.69 9.49 -11.28
CA VAL A 134 3.03 10.26 -12.33
C VAL A 134 2.12 11.32 -11.74
N ASP A 135 1.89 12.37 -12.52
CA ASP A 135 0.97 13.46 -12.23
C ASP A 135 -0.16 13.41 -13.28
N GLN A 136 -1.32 12.95 -12.83
CA GLN A 136 -2.54 12.92 -13.62
C GLN A 136 -3.22 14.27 -13.50
N HIS A 137 -3.16 15.05 -14.57
CA HIS A 137 -3.75 16.39 -14.59
C HIS A 137 -5.27 16.35 -14.73
N ALA A 138 -5.91 17.37 -14.20
CA ALA A 138 -7.37 17.52 -14.24
C ALA A 138 -7.95 17.58 -15.68
N ASP A 139 -7.12 17.90 -16.70
CA ASP A 139 -7.50 17.89 -18.11
C ASP A 139 -7.39 16.51 -18.78
N GLY A 140 -7.00 15.47 -18.02
CA GLY A 140 -6.82 14.10 -18.49
C GLY A 140 -5.44 13.80 -19.08
N THR A 141 -4.52 14.77 -19.12
CA THR A 141 -3.15 14.53 -19.55
C THR A 141 -2.30 13.93 -18.43
N LEU A 142 -1.29 13.15 -18.81
CA LEU A 142 -0.34 12.52 -17.88
C LEU A 142 1.05 13.12 -18.05
N SER A 143 1.68 13.47 -16.93
CA SER A 143 3.10 13.80 -16.90
C SER A 143 3.84 12.95 -15.85
N VAL A 144 5.16 12.92 -15.91
CA VAL A 144 5.98 12.26 -14.88
C VAL A 144 6.38 13.32 -13.86
N PHE A 145 5.90 13.19 -12.63
CA PHE A 145 6.33 14.03 -11.51
C PHE A 145 7.75 13.68 -11.08
N ALA A 146 8.04 12.39 -10.88
CA ALA A 146 9.36 11.91 -10.49
C ALA A 146 9.74 10.63 -11.21
N SER A 147 11.03 10.52 -11.57
CA SER A 147 11.68 9.27 -11.96
C SER A 147 12.80 9.01 -10.97
N LEU A 148 12.66 7.96 -10.19
CA LEU A 148 13.55 7.65 -9.08
C LEU A 148 14.75 6.82 -9.58
N PRO A 149 15.99 7.18 -9.21
CA PRO A 149 17.14 6.37 -9.55
C PRO A 149 17.16 5.08 -8.72
N ALA A 150 17.64 3.99 -9.28
CA ALA A 150 17.72 2.69 -8.60
C ALA A 150 18.53 2.69 -7.29
N THR A 151 19.36 3.70 -7.06
CA THR A 151 20.13 3.86 -5.82
C THR A 151 20.13 5.31 -5.38
N VAL A 152 19.83 5.54 -4.10
CA VAL A 152 19.89 6.84 -3.44
C VAL A 152 20.71 6.72 -2.17
N SER A 153 21.57 7.70 -1.91
CA SER A 153 22.34 7.74 -0.67
C SER A 153 21.37 7.79 0.53
N GLY A 154 21.55 6.88 1.48
CA GLY A 154 20.69 6.76 2.65
C GLY A 154 19.53 5.75 2.49
N CYS A 155 19.34 5.14 1.31
CA CYS A 155 18.44 3.99 1.12
C CYS A 155 19.29 2.72 0.97
N PRO A 156 19.52 1.96 2.03
CA PRO A 156 20.51 0.87 2.01
C PRO A 156 20.08 -0.29 1.11
N GLY A 157 18.81 -0.52 0.91
CA GLY A 157 18.28 -1.56 0.02
C GLY A 157 18.22 -1.16 -1.45
N GLY A 158 18.47 0.10 -1.77
CA GLY A 158 18.20 0.68 -3.09
C GLY A 158 16.83 1.35 -3.15
N VAL A 159 16.37 1.65 -4.36
CA VAL A 159 15.07 2.26 -4.62
C VAL A 159 14.27 1.37 -5.56
N GLY A 160 13.08 1.12 -5.20
CA GLY A 160 12.08 0.43 -5.97
C GLY A 160 10.83 0.36 -5.16
N LEU A 161 9.71 0.35 -5.86
CA LEU A 161 8.41 0.32 -5.26
C LEU A 161 8.15 1.37 -4.21
N THR A 162 7.12 2.03 -4.45
CA THR A 162 6.57 3.05 -3.58
C THR A 162 5.07 2.77 -3.46
N THR A 163 4.62 2.35 -2.27
CA THR A 163 3.20 2.15 -1.96
C THR A 163 2.69 3.22 -0.99
N ALA A 164 3.63 3.93 -0.35
CA ALA A 164 3.36 5.00 0.57
C ALA A 164 3.70 6.34 -0.06
N MET A 165 2.80 7.31 -0.02
CA MET A 165 3.05 8.64 -0.53
C MET A 165 2.19 9.70 0.16
N VAL A 166 2.83 10.79 0.61
CA VAL A 166 2.14 11.99 1.07
C VAL A 166 2.82 13.24 0.50
N GLN A 167 2.02 14.27 0.22
CA GLN A 167 2.53 15.62 -0.06
C GLN A 167 2.29 16.54 1.12
N LEU A 168 3.33 17.24 1.55
CA LEU A 168 3.24 18.24 2.61
C LEU A 168 2.81 19.60 2.03
N LYS A 169 2.17 20.43 2.85
CA LYS A 169 1.75 21.81 2.50
C LYS A 169 2.91 22.68 2.00
N THR A 170 4.12 22.36 2.42
CA THR A 170 5.36 23.02 1.93
C THR A 170 5.78 22.55 0.54
N GLY A 171 5.06 21.57 -0.03
CA GLY A 171 5.30 21.02 -1.36
C GLY A 171 6.26 19.81 -1.39
N TRP A 172 6.92 19.47 -0.30
CA TRP A 172 7.72 18.24 -0.23
C TRP A 172 6.82 17.02 -0.35
N VAL A 173 7.30 16.00 -1.07
CA VAL A 173 6.62 14.70 -1.16
C VAL A 173 7.48 13.67 -0.45
N ILE A 174 6.88 12.89 0.43
CA ILE A 174 7.54 11.76 1.12
C ILE A 174 6.98 10.49 0.50
N VAL A 175 7.87 9.55 0.20
CA VAL A 175 7.52 8.33 -0.55
C VAL A 175 8.21 7.14 0.08
N GLY A 176 7.47 6.10 0.38
CA GLY A 176 8.02 4.83 0.83
C GLY A 176 8.76 4.11 -0.28
N SER A 177 9.83 3.41 0.06
CA SER A 177 10.60 2.56 -0.85
C SER A 177 10.85 1.21 -0.20
N LEU A 178 10.44 0.15 -0.89
CA LEU A 178 10.63 -1.24 -0.51
C LEU A 178 11.10 -2.02 -1.75
N PRO A 179 12.40 -1.91 -2.09
CA PRO A 179 12.92 -2.41 -3.36
C PRO A 179 13.01 -3.93 -3.40
N SER A 180 12.81 -4.49 -4.58
CA SER A 180 13.23 -5.86 -4.90
C SER A 180 14.01 -5.88 -6.22
N THR A 181 14.67 -6.99 -6.53
CA THR A 181 15.40 -7.14 -7.79
C THR A 181 14.66 -7.95 -8.85
N ASP A 182 13.69 -8.77 -8.42
CA ASP A 182 12.96 -9.69 -9.31
C ASP A 182 11.47 -9.87 -8.94
N GLY A 183 10.93 -8.98 -8.12
CA GLY A 183 9.54 -9.03 -7.68
C GLY A 183 9.26 -10.05 -6.56
N LYS A 184 10.32 -10.58 -5.90
CA LYS A 184 10.14 -11.56 -4.83
C LYS A 184 10.65 -11.05 -3.50
N ILE A 185 10.00 -11.49 -2.44
CA ILE A 185 10.38 -11.15 -1.07
C ILE A 185 11.82 -11.55 -0.73
N ASP A 186 12.33 -12.65 -1.28
CA ASP A 186 13.69 -13.13 -1.04
C ASP A 186 14.77 -12.15 -1.56
N THR A 187 14.40 -11.24 -2.43
CA THR A 187 15.28 -10.21 -3.00
C THR A 187 14.93 -8.81 -2.50
N ALA A 188 13.98 -8.69 -1.55
CA ALA A 188 13.64 -7.41 -0.97
C ALA A 188 14.85 -6.80 -0.23
N GLY A 189 15.10 -5.53 -0.48
CA GLY A 189 16.06 -4.74 0.26
C GLY A 189 15.42 -4.06 1.47
N ALA A 190 16.24 -3.54 2.38
CA ALA A 190 15.74 -2.73 3.49
C ALA A 190 15.06 -1.46 2.96
N GLY A 191 13.92 -1.13 3.53
CA GLY A 191 13.13 0.03 3.17
C GLY A 191 13.75 1.37 3.59
N CYS A 192 13.21 2.44 3.05
CA CYS A 192 13.49 3.83 3.44
C CYS A 192 12.33 4.71 3.00
N LEU A 193 12.31 5.97 3.48
CA LEU A 193 11.48 7.01 2.91
C LEU A 193 12.35 7.95 2.06
N LEU A 194 11.89 8.26 0.85
CA LEU A 194 12.48 9.25 -0.02
C LEU A 194 11.82 10.61 0.23
N ILE A 195 12.59 11.67 0.26
CA ILE A 195 12.09 13.04 0.32
C ILE A 195 12.32 13.66 -1.05
N LEU A 196 11.21 13.99 -1.72
CA LEU A 196 11.24 14.64 -3.03
C LEU A 196 10.94 16.13 -2.87
N SER A 197 11.63 16.94 -3.67
CA SER A 197 11.34 18.38 -3.76
C SER A 197 9.95 18.61 -4.40
N PRO A 198 9.40 19.82 -4.29
CA PRO A 198 8.16 20.19 -4.97
C PRO A 198 8.18 20.04 -6.51
N THR A 199 9.34 19.73 -7.09
CA THR A 199 9.54 19.47 -8.53
C THR A 199 10.00 18.03 -8.82
N GLY A 200 9.75 17.09 -7.90
CA GLY A 200 9.99 15.67 -8.10
C GLY A 200 11.47 15.22 -8.00
N GLN A 201 12.39 16.08 -7.56
CA GLN A 201 13.80 15.73 -7.42
C GLN A 201 14.08 15.13 -6.04
N VAL A 202 14.83 14.03 -5.96
CA VAL A 202 15.28 13.48 -4.67
C VAL A 202 16.13 14.50 -3.94
N ALA A 203 15.68 14.94 -2.76
CA ALA A 203 16.32 15.92 -1.92
C ALA A 203 16.93 15.32 -0.64
N GLY A 204 16.47 14.13 -0.24
CA GLY A 204 16.95 13.46 0.96
C GLY A 204 16.27 12.12 1.17
N THR A 205 16.61 11.50 2.29
CA THR A 205 16.06 10.20 2.71
C THR A 205 15.87 10.17 4.22
N ILE A 206 14.91 9.37 4.68
CA ILE A 206 14.78 8.95 6.07
C ILE A 206 15.00 7.43 6.06
N SER A 207 16.03 6.98 6.78
CA SER A 207 16.37 5.56 6.89
C SER A 207 16.72 5.25 8.34
N ALA A 208 16.09 4.26 8.89
CA ALA A 208 16.27 3.84 10.27
C ALA A 208 15.85 2.37 10.43
N PRO A 209 16.34 1.67 11.47
CA PRO A 209 15.99 0.27 11.69
C PRO A 209 14.49 0.00 11.93
N TYR A 210 13.69 1.03 12.17
CA TYR A 210 12.24 0.96 12.29
C TYR A 210 11.50 1.22 10.98
N LEU A 211 12.20 1.46 9.87
CA LEU A 211 11.67 1.60 8.52
C LEU A 211 12.18 0.44 7.66
N ASP A 212 11.68 -0.76 7.92
CA ASP A 212 12.12 -1.95 7.21
C ASP A 212 11.31 -2.15 5.92
N GLY A 213 10.00 -1.96 6.00
CA GLY A 213 9.11 -2.05 4.84
C GLY A 213 7.98 -1.03 4.91
N PRO A 214 8.22 0.26 4.61
CA PRO A 214 7.18 1.27 4.58
C PRO A 214 6.15 0.92 3.52
N TRP A 215 4.87 0.76 3.92
CA TRP A 215 3.80 0.30 3.04
C TRP A 215 2.76 1.37 2.76
N ASP A 216 2.35 2.16 3.76
CA ASP A 216 1.44 3.28 3.58
C ASP A 216 1.77 4.41 4.55
N GLU A 217 1.32 5.61 4.22
CA GLU A 217 1.54 6.84 4.97
C GLU A 217 0.27 7.66 5.10
N THR A 218 0.11 8.29 6.29
CA THR A 218 -0.86 9.37 6.49
C THR A 218 -0.24 10.48 7.32
N VAL A 219 -0.68 11.72 7.13
CA VAL A 219 -0.03 12.87 7.74
C VAL A 219 -1.01 13.89 8.30
N GLN A 220 -0.70 14.40 9.51
CA GLN A 220 -1.21 15.69 9.95
C GLN A 220 -0.13 16.74 9.70
N ASP A 221 -0.41 17.69 8.84
CA ASP A 221 0.52 18.74 8.42
C ASP A 221 0.10 20.11 8.94
N ASP A 222 0.96 20.72 9.75
CA ASP A 222 0.77 22.04 10.34
C ASP A 222 1.67 23.12 9.67
N GLY A 223 2.21 22.82 8.47
CA GLY A 223 3.10 23.71 7.70
C GLY A 223 4.58 23.46 8.02
N ASP A 224 5.18 24.22 8.93
CA ASP A 224 6.60 24.06 9.30
C ASP A 224 6.86 22.79 10.13
N THR A 225 5.83 22.13 10.61
CA THR A 225 5.88 20.84 11.30
C THR A 225 4.83 19.90 10.74
N ALA A 226 5.10 18.59 10.80
CA ALA A 226 4.12 17.57 10.46
C ALA A 226 4.28 16.35 11.37
N THR A 227 3.20 15.60 11.51
CA THR A 227 3.19 14.28 12.15
C THR A 227 2.83 13.25 11.10
N LEU A 228 3.81 12.47 10.69
CA LEU A 228 3.70 11.41 9.70
C LEU A 228 3.52 10.07 10.41
N PHE A 229 2.58 9.27 9.96
CA PHE A 229 2.45 7.87 10.35
C PHE A 229 2.83 6.99 9.17
N VAL A 230 3.55 5.91 9.45
CA VAL A 230 4.02 4.95 8.45
C VAL A 230 3.73 3.55 8.95
N THR A 231 3.03 2.73 8.17
CA THR A 231 2.99 1.29 8.40
C THR A 231 4.27 0.65 7.89
N ASN A 232 4.81 -0.30 8.66
CA ASN A 232 5.93 -1.14 8.25
C ASN A 232 5.52 -2.60 8.22
N THR A 233 5.83 -3.23 7.13
CA THR A 233 5.73 -4.68 6.91
C THR A 233 7.11 -5.26 6.65
N LEU A 234 7.26 -6.56 6.66
CA LEU A 234 8.54 -7.29 6.50
C LEU A 234 9.45 -7.30 7.72
N ILE A 235 9.11 -6.69 8.83
CA ILE A 235 9.92 -6.73 10.04
C ILE A 235 10.02 -8.18 10.52
N GLY A 236 11.25 -8.73 10.54
CA GLY A 236 11.47 -10.13 10.92
C GLY A 236 10.99 -11.18 9.91
N VAL A 237 10.42 -10.77 8.79
CA VAL A 237 10.07 -11.66 7.67
C VAL A 237 11.34 -12.00 6.90
N THR A 238 11.65 -13.29 6.76
CA THR A 238 12.83 -13.76 6.04
C THR A 238 12.48 -14.91 5.10
N GLY A 239 12.93 -14.80 3.86
CA GLY A 239 12.80 -15.86 2.87
C GLY A 239 11.37 -16.12 2.40
N SER A 240 11.19 -17.16 1.63
CA SER A 240 9.91 -17.54 1.01
C SER A 240 8.99 -18.33 1.98
N THR A 241 9.01 -18.01 3.27
CA THR A 241 8.16 -18.71 4.24
C THR A 241 6.74 -18.17 4.20
N THR A 242 5.74 -19.03 4.33
CA THR A 242 4.33 -18.66 4.49
C THR A 242 3.94 -18.53 5.97
N THR A 243 4.91 -18.62 6.89
CA THR A 243 4.68 -18.52 8.31
C THR A 243 4.58 -17.06 8.72
N ALA A 244 3.48 -16.69 9.34
CA ALA A 244 3.30 -15.34 9.87
C ALA A 244 4.21 -15.10 11.08
N VAL A 245 4.67 -13.85 11.22
CA VAL A 245 5.32 -13.30 12.41
C VAL A 245 4.51 -12.09 12.89
N ASP A 246 4.51 -11.84 14.19
CA ASP A 246 3.74 -10.75 14.79
C ASP A 246 4.66 -9.55 15.04
N GLN A 247 5.20 -8.95 13.98
CA GLN A 247 6.19 -7.87 14.09
C GLN A 247 5.87 -6.62 13.27
N GLY A 248 4.84 -6.65 12.41
CA GLY A 248 4.38 -5.46 11.70
C GLY A 248 4.01 -4.34 12.67
N ASP A 249 4.35 -3.11 12.34
CA ASP A 249 4.15 -1.96 13.21
C ASP A 249 3.65 -0.71 12.47
N VAL A 250 3.33 0.32 13.26
CA VAL A 250 3.08 1.68 12.80
C VAL A 250 3.94 2.62 13.61
N VAL A 251 4.80 3.36 12.93
CA VAL A 251 5.62 4.41 13.54
C VAL A 251 5.04 5.80 13.25
N ARG A 252 5.11 6.66 14.25
CA ARG A 252 4.86 8.08 14.15
C ARG A 252 6.19 8.83 14.10
N LEU A 253 6.37 9.66 13.06
CA LEU A 253 7.52 10.52 12.89
C LEU A 253 7.07 11.99 13.05
N SER A 254 7.68 12.71 13.99
CA SER A 254 7.54 14.17 14.05
C SER A 254 8.53 14.81 13.09
N LEU A 255 8.06 15.65 12.20
CA LEU A 255 8.85 16.29 11.16
C LEU A 255 8.96 17.80 11.41
N SER A 256 10.07 18.38 10.98
CA SER A 256 10.26 19.83 10.87
C SER A 256 10.77 20.15 9.47
N GLN A 257 10.12 21.07 8.78
CA GLN A 257 10.42 21.49 7.41
C GLN A 257 10.06 22.96 7.19
N THR A 258 10.48 23.50 6.05
CA THR A 258 9.99 24.77 5.50
C THR A 258 9.87 24.61 3.98
N ALA A 259 9.31 25.58 3.28
CA ALA A 259 9.25 25.55 1.80
C ALA A 259 10.64 25.39 1.13
N THR A 260 11.72 25.71 1.84
CA THR A 260 13.10 25.65 1.33
C THR A 260 14.02 24.68 2.09
N THR A 261 13.52 24.08 3.16
CA THR A 261 14.28 23.12 3.98
C THR A 261 13.52 21.80 3.99
N ALA A 262 14.17 20.77 3.48
CA ALA A 262 13.59 19.42 3.42
C ALA A 262 13.20 18.90 4.81
N PRO A 263 12.14 18.08 4.89
CA PRO A 263 11.69 17.45 6.12
C PRO A 263 12.81 16.71 6.85
N LYS A 264 12.82 16.85 8.18
CA LYS A 264 13.75 16.14 9.08
C LYS A 264 12.98 15.56 10.24
N VAL A 265 13.26 14.32 10.58
CA VAL A 265 12.71 13.67 11.76
C VAL A 265 13.29 14.31 13.03
N THR A 266 12.42 14.76 13.92
CA THR A 266 12.75 15.35 15.21
C THR A 266 12.42 14.43 16.38
N ALA A 267 11.47 13.51 16.19
CA ALA A 267 11.11 12.46 17.14
C ALA A 267 10.47 11.27 16.41
N GLU A 268 10.56 10.10 17.01
CA GLU A 268 9.98 8.84 16.54
C GLU A 268 9.28 8.12 17.68
N THR A 269 8.19 7.42 17.38
CA THR A 269 7.43 6.63 18.34
C THR A 269 6.71 5.52 17.62
N GLU A 270 6.90 4.26 18.03
CA GLU A 270 5.99 3.19 17.66
C GLU A 270 4.66 3.42 18.37
N VAL A 271 3.57 3.54 17.61
CA VAL A 271 2.22 3.82 18.15
C VAL A 271 1.32 2.60 18.15
N ALA A 272 1.60 1.65 17.28
CA ALA A 272 0.97 0.33 17.25
C ALA A 272 2.00 -0.71 16.78
N GLY A 273 1.88 -1.96 17.21
CA GLY A 273 2.81 -3.02 16.81
C GLY A 273 2.28 -4.41 17.16
N GLY A 274 2.96 -5.45 16.65
CA GLY A 274 2.52 -6.82 16.82
C GLY A 274 1.45 -7.24 15.82
N PHE A 275 1.35 -6.54 14.68
CA PHE A 275 0.53 -7.02 13.57
C PHE A 275 1.15 -8.27 12.95
N ALA A 276 0.30 -9.24 12.69
CA ALA A 276 0.72 -10.43 11.95
C ALA A 276 1.09 -10.05 10.50
N GLU A 277 2.22 -10.58 10.03
CA GLU A 277 2.69 -10.36 8.67
C GLU A 277 3.38 -11.62 8.13
N ARG A 278 3.36 -11.80 6.83
CA ARG A 278 4.03 -12.90 6.14
C ARG A 278 4.35 -12.54 4.68
N PRO A 279 5.32 -13.24 4.07
CA PRO A 279 5.49 -13.17 2.63
C PRO A 279 4.25 -13.66 1.90
N ASP A 280 4.00 -13.07 0.73
CA ASP A 280 2.94 -13.51 -0.17
C ASP A 280 3.44 -13.49 -1.62
N ALA A 281 3.21 -14.58 -2.34
CA ALA A 281 3.72 -14.71 -3.70
C ALA A 281 2.99 -13.80 -4.71
N ALA A 282 1.75 -13.44 -4.40
CA ALA A 282 0.93 -12.60 -5.26
C ALA A 282 0.99 -11.12 -4.84
N ALA A 283 1.02 -10.86 -3.53
CA ALA A 283 0.93 -9.52 -2.97
C ALA A 283 2.26 -8.99 -2.41
N PHE A 284 3.38 -9.70 -2.65
CA PHE A 284 4.68 -9.44 -2.05
C PHE A 284 4.69 -9.71 -0.54
N VAL A 285 3.86 -9.02 0.22
CA VAL A 285 3.67 -9.23 1.66
C VAL A 285 2.21 -9.02 2.04
N LYS A 286 1.74 -9.70 3.09
CA LYS A 286 0.50 -9.40 3.81
C LYS A 286 0.84 -8.98 5.23
N GLY A 287 0.26 -7.90 5.70
CA GLY A 287 0.52 -7.32 7.02
C GLY A 287 -0.31 -6.07 7.27
N PRO A 288 0.13 -5.16 8.14
CA PRO A 288 -0.49 -3.85 8.26
C PRO A 288 -0.24 -3.04 6.97
N THR A 289 -1.27 -2.41 6.43
CA THR A 289 -1.23 -1.69 5.16
C THR A 289 -1.79 -0.28 5.32
N GLY A 290 -2.96 0.02 4.77
CA GLY A 290 -3.55 1.34 4.68
C GLY A 290 -3.72 2.07 6.01
N LEU A 291 -3.54 3.38 5.99
CA LEU A 291 -3.68 4.29 7.11
C LEU A 291 -4.70 5.40 6.84
N ALA A 292 -5.52 5.70 7.83
CA ALA A 292 -6.34 6.91 7.83
C ALA A 292 -6.33 7.56 9.21
N LEU A 293 -6.12 8.88 9.25
CA LEU A 293 -6.08 9.65 10.50
C LEU A 293 -7.39 10.41 10.70
N GLY A 294 -8.17 10.02 11.69
CA GLY A 294 -9.40 10.70 12.06
C GLY A 294 -9.14 12.07 12.71
N SER A 295 -10.08 12.98 12.56
CA SER A 295 -9.99 14.38 13.07
C SER A 295 -9.78 14.48 14.59
N THR A 296 -10.08 13.42 15.35
CA THR A 296 -9.85 13.35 16.81
C THR A 296 -8.48 12.79 17.18
N GLY A 297 -7.62 12.48 16.21
CA GLY A 297 -6.31 11.85 16.43
C GLY A 297 -6.36 10.35 16.66
N THR A 298 -7.46 9.70 16.29
CA THR A 298 -7.55 8.24 16.17
C THR A 298 -6.95 7.83 14.84
N LEU A 299 -5.98 6.94 14.86
CA LEU A 299 -5.42 6.34 13.66
C LEU A 299 -6.13 5.02 13.38
N TYR A 300 -6.54 4.83 12.13
CA TYR A 300 -7.10 3.58 11.64
C TYR A 300 -6.06 2.87 10.79
N VAL A 301 -5.99 1.54 10.93
CA VAL A 301 -5.01 0.70 10.25
C VAL A 301 -5.73 -0.45 9.58
N ALA A 302 -5.53 -0.64 8.28
CA ALA A 302 -5.92 -1.84 7.58
C ALA A 302 -4.95 -2.97 7.97
N ASP A 303 -5.46 -3.97 8.66
CA ASP A 303 -4.74 -5.21 8.95
C ASP A 303 -5.15 -6.25 7.89
N ASN A 304 -4.41 -6.22 6.77
CA ASN A 304 -4.72 -7.03 5.60
C ASN A 304 -4.73 -8.52 5.91
N LEU A 305 -3.70 -9.02 6.60
CA LEU A 305 -3.61 -10.43 6.98
C LEU A 305 -4.69 -10.81 8.00
N GLY A 306 -5.03 -9.91 8.92
CA GLY A 306 -6.09 -10.11 9.90
C GLY A 306 -7.51 -9.91 9.36
N ASN A 307 -7.67 -9.49 8.09
CA ASN A 307 -8.93 -9.14 7.44
C ASN A 307 -9.83 -8.25 8.29
N ARG A 308 -9.25 -7.15 8.80
CA ARG A 308 -9.91 -6.22 9.72
C ARG A 308 -9.37 -4.79 9.59
N ILE A 309 -10.12 -3.84 10.13
CA ILE A 309 -9.62 -2.50 10.42
C ILE A 309 -9.43 -2.38 11.93
N THR A 310 -8.31 -1.84 12.38
CA THR A 310 -8.06 -1.53 13.78
C THR A 310 -8.06 -0.03 14.03
N SER A 311 -8.27 0.38 15.28
CA SER A 311 -8.23 1.77 15.72
C SER A 311 -7.23 1.95 16.86
N VAL A 312 -6.39 2.96 16.74
CA VAL A 312 -5.37 3.38 17.70
C VAL A 312 -5.75 4.76 18.22
N PRO A 313 -6.35 4.88 19.39
CA PRO A 313 -6.77 6.17 19.94
C PRO A 313 -5.56 7.01 20.36
N ASN A 314 -5.71 8.34 20.28
CA ASN A 314 -4.69 9.30 20.69
C ASN A 314 -3.33 9.09 19.98
N ALA A 315 -3.31 8.60 18.74
CA ALA A 315 -2.09 8.27 18.02
C ALA A 315 -1.14 9.47 17.86
N LEU A 316 -1.68 10.70 17.77
CA LEU A 316 -0.89 11.93 17.70
C LEU A 316 -0.05 12.21 18.96
N THR A 317 -0.47 11.72 20.12
CA THR A 317 0.13 12.10 21.41
C THR A 317 0.57 10.90 22.26
N SER A 318 0.21 9.68 21.88
CA SER A 318 0.63 8.47 22.59
C SER A 318 2.16 8.40 22.72
N ALA A 319 2.64 8.04 23.90
CA ALA A 319 4.07 7.91 24.20
C ALA A 319 4.60 6.49 24.00
N ALA A 320 3.73 5.53 23.70
CA ALA A 320 4.10 4.12 23.57
C ALA A 320 3.10 3.38 22.66
N SER A 321 3.53 2.24 22.15
CA SER A 321 2.71 1.32 21.37
C SER A 321 1.50 0.82 22.18
N THR A 322 0.38 0.67 21.50
CA THR A 322 -0.88 0.14 22.03
C THR A 322 -1.14 -1.29 21.54
N ALA A 323 -0.10 -2.06 21.23
CA ALA A 323 -0.21 -3.28 20.42
C ALA A 323 -0.92 -2.96 19.09
N THR A 324 -1.69 -3.88 18.51
CA THR A 324 -2.38 -3.64 17.21
C THR A 324 -3.56 -2.65 17.30
N GLY A 325 -3.79 -2.03 18.45
CA GLY A 325 -5.01 -1.27 18.70
C GLY A 325 -6.24 -2.14 18.96
N SER A 326 -7.42 -1.55 18.90
CA SER A 326 -8.70 -2.25 19.04
C SER A 326 -9.28 -2.57 17.66
N THR A 327 -9.79 -3.79 17.46
CA THR A 327 -10.53 -4.09 16.22
C THR A 327 -11.77 -3.20 16.14
N LEU A 328 -11.83 -2.37 15.10
CA LEU A 328 -12.98 -1.54 14.78
C LEU A 328 -14.06 -2.38 14.09
N THR A 329 -13.66 -3.11 13.04
CA THR A 329 -14.53 -4.01 12.27
C THR A 329 -13.70 -5.13 11.66
N SER A 330 -14.31 -6.29 11.40
CA SER A 330 -13.64 -7.43 10.76
C SER A 330 -14.64 -8.28 9.98
N GLY A 331 -14.17 -8.94 8.93
CA GLY A 331 -15.02 -9.76 8.06
C GLY A 331 -16.16 -8.96 7.42
N GLY A 332 -17.34 -9.56 7.24
CA GLY A 332 -18.46 -8.92 6.55
C GLY A 332 -18.14 -8.66 5.08
N GLN A 333 -18.11 -7.39 4.67
CA GLN A 333 -17.74 -6.99 3.30
C GLN A 333 -16.23 -6.82 3.11
N LEU A 334 -15.43 -6.84 4.20
CA LEU A 334 -13.97 -6.76 4.09
C LEU A 334 -13.40 -8.05 3.49
N ALA A 335 -12.49 -7.87 2.54
CA ALA A 335 -11.75 -8.95 1.87
C ALA A 335 -10.29 -8.52 1.65
N ASN A 336 -9.45 -8.72 2.69
CA ASN A 336 -8.07 -8.26 2.75
C ASN A 336 -7.95 -6.76 2.43
N PRO A 337 -8.41 -5.86 3.32
CA PRO A 337 -8.35 -4.42 3.09
C PRO A 337 -6.90 -3.96 2.92
N LEU A 338 -6.67 -3.07 1.93
CA LEU A 338 -5.36 -2.47 1.62
C LEU A 338 -5.37 -0.97 1.93
N GLY A 339 -5.77 -0.14 0.98
CA GLY A 339 -5.82 1.31 1.16
C GLY A 339 -6.97 1.76 2.04
N LEU A 340 -6.78 2.85 2.77
CA LEU A 340 -7.79 3.52 3.58
C LEU A 340 -7.85 5.01 3.28
N ALA A 341 -9.06 5.53 3.18
CA ALA A 341 -9.28 6.97 3.17
C ALA A 341 -10.32 7.37 4.22
N LEU A 342 -10.26 8.63 4.67
CA LEU A 342 -11.27 9.22 5.53
C LEU A 342 -12.21 10.07 4.66
N ALA A 343 -13.50 9.75 4.66
CA ALA A 343 -14.53 10.53 4.01
C ALA A 343 -14.82 11.81 4.82
N PRO A 344 -15.38 12.87 4.19
CA PRO A 344 -15.65 14.15 4.86
C PRO A 344 -16.65 14.06 6.02
N ASP A 345 -17.52 13.06 6.04
CA ASP A 345 -18.46 12.78 7.13
C ASP A 345 -17.82 12.03 8.30
N GLY A 346 -16.57 11.60 8.13
CA GLY A 346 -15.78 10.89 9.13
C GLY A 346 -15.84 9.37 8.99
N ASP A 347 -16.56 8.83 8.02
CA ASP A 347 -16.56 7.41 7.71
C ASP A 347 -15.28 7.01 6.99
N LEU A 348 -14.88 5.75 7.09
CA LEU A 348 -13.72 5.18 6.42
C LEU A 348 -14.14 4.56 5.09
N LEU A 349 -13.29 4.70 4.09
CA LEU A 349 -13.37 3.97 2.84
C LEU A 349 -12.20 2.98 2.81
N ALA A 350 -12.49 1.70 2.66
CA ALA A 350 -11.47 0.65 2.59
C ALA A 350 -11.49 -0.01 1.21
N ALA A 351 -10.34 -0.03 0.54
CA ALA A 351 -10.13 -0.80 -0.68
C ALA A 351 -9.88 -2.28 -0.34
N ASN A 352 -10.65 -3.17 -0.92
CA ASN A 352 -10.45 -4.61 -0.76
C ASN A 352 -9.59 -5.18 -1.87
N ALA A 353 -8.46 -5.80 -1.53
CA ALA A 353 -7.57 -6.43 -2.51
C ALA A 353 -8.17 -7.66 -3.20
N VAL A 354 -9.10 -8.37 -2.55
CA VAL A 354 -9.52 -9.71 -3.01
C VAL A 354 -10.78 -9.68 -3.87
N ASN A 355 -11.60 -8.64 -3.79
CA ASN A 355 -12.90 -8.66 -4.46
C ASN A 355 -13.29 -7.33 -5.14
N GLY A 356 -12.31 -6.44 -5.38
CA GLY A 356 -12.51 -5.20 -6.13
C GLY A 356 -13.54 -4.23 -5.53
N LYS A 357 -13.84 -4.32 -4.23
CA LYS A 357 -14.84 -3.49 -3.58
C LYS A 357 -14.22 -2.38 -2.73
N ILE A 358 -14.88 -1.24 -2.73
CA ILE A 358 -14.69 -0.18 -1.74
C ILE A 358 -15.78 -0.33 -0.70
N VAL A 359 -15.40 -0.45 0.57
CA VAL A 359 -16.33 -0.63 1.70
C VAL A 359 -16.33 0.61 2.57
N GLU A 360 -17.51 1.13 2.87
CA GLU A 360 -17.69 2.27 3.78
C GLU A 360 -17.99 1.80 5.20
N ILE A 361 -17.26 2.36 6.15
CA ILE A 361 -17.28 1.92 7.55
C ILE A 361 -17.38 3.14 8.46
N THR A 362 -18.40 3.18 9.31
CA THR A 362 -18.56 4.29 10.28
C THR A 362 -17.45 4.26 11.35
N PRO A 363 -17.16 5.38 12.03
CA PRO A 363 -16.25 5.41 13.18
C PRO A 363 -16.65 4.47 14.33
N ALA A 364 -17.91 3.99 14.33
CA ALA A 364 -18.40 2.98 15.27
C ALA A 364 -18.16 1.53 14.79
N GLY A 365 -17.56 1.33 13.62
CA GLY A 365 -17.22 0.01 13.05
C GLY A 365 -18.37 -0.65 12.28
N GLN A 366 -19.43 0.07 11.96
CA GLN A 366 -20.52 -0.47 11.14
C GLN A 366 -20.18 -0.32 9.66
N GLN A 367 -20.23 -1.41 8.91
CA GLN A 367 -20.14 -1.39 7.45
C GLN A 367 -21.50 -0.93 6.91
N VAL A 368 -21.53 0.23 6.26
CA VAL A 368 -22.79 0.93 5.88
C VAL A 368 -23.00 1.03 4.38
N GLY A 369 -22.00 0.69 3.58
CA GLY A 369 -22.07 0.73 2.13
C GLY A 369 -20.94 0.00 1.47
N GLU A 370 -21.13 -0.38 0.21
CA GLU A 370 -20.08 -0.85 -0.66
C GLU A 370 -20.30 -0.37 -2.09
N TYR A 371 -19.22 -0.23 -2.83
CA TYR A 371 -19.20 0.00 -4.26
C TYR A 371 -18.28 -1.03 -4.93
N TYR A 372 -18.73 -1.65 -6.00
CA TYR A 372 -17.94 -2.57 -6.79
C TYR A 372 -17.10 -1.76 -7.79
N ALA A 373 -15.82 -1.52 -7.44
CA ALA A 373 -14.90 -0.73 -8.26
C ALA A 373 -14.38 -1.51 -9.46
N ASP A 374 -14.15 -2.83 -9.28
CA ASP A 374 -13.75 -3.73 -10.33
C ASP A 374 -14.50 -5.06 -10.23
N ASP A 375 -15.24 -5.40 -11.28
CA ASP A 375 -16.03 -6.62 -11.40
C ASP A 375 -15.50 -7.56 -12.50
N ASP A 376 -14.20 -7.50 -12.84
CA ASP A 376 -13.62 -8.35 -13.86
C ASP A 376 -13.92 -9.82 -13.58
N SER A 377 -14.84 -10.37 -14.38
CA SER A 377 -15.29 -11.76 -14.27
C SER A 377 -14.25 -12.79 -14.73
N GLY A 378 -13.11 -12.33 -15.25
CA GLY A 378 -11.95 -13.17 -15.59
C GLY A 378 -11.17 -13.65 -14.37
N GLN A 379 -11.46 -13.08 -13.21
CA GLN A 379 -10.80 -13.38 -11.94
C GLN A 379 -11.75 -14.13 -10.98
N ASP A 380 -11.18 -14.77 -9.97
CA ASP A 380 -11.93 -15.50 -8.94
C ASP A 380 -11.39 -15.18 -7.53
N PRO A 381 -12.11 -14.43 -6.69
CA PRO A 381 -13.36 -13.72 -7.04
C PRO A 381 -13.11 -12.58 -8.04
N PRO A 382 -14.17 -12.04 -8.70
CA PRO A 382 -14.05 -10.90 -9.58
C PRO A 382 -13.34 -9.70 -8.88
N GLY A 383 -12.46 -9.00 -9.61
CA GLY A 383 -11.67 -7.88 -9.09
C GLY A 383 -10.54 -8.28 -8.11
N ASN A 384 -10.17 -9.57 -8.09
CA ASN A 384 -9.10 -10.07 -7.23
C ASN A 384 -7.73 -9.56 -7.69
N GLY A 385 -7.12 -8.69 -6.89
CA GLY A 385 -5.79 -8.15 -7.12
C GLY A 385 -5.76 -6.85 -7.94
N ASP A 386 -6.91 -6.22 -8.22
CA ASP A 386 -6.98 -5.05 -9.08
C ASP A 386 -7.22 -3.73 -8.33
N LEU A 387 -7.70 -3.77 -7.10
CA LEU A 387 -7.98 -2.56 -6.30
C LEU A 387 -7.01 -2.46 -5.12
N PHE A 388 -6.20 -1.41 -5.09
CA PHE A 388 -5.18 -1.24 -4.06
C PHE A 388 -5.42 -0.07 -3.14
N ASP A 389 -5.63 1.14 -3.67
CA ASP A 389 -5.78 2.33 -2.85
C ASP A 389 -7.01 3.15 -3.24
N VAL A 390 -7.44 3.97 -2.29
CA VAL A 390 -8.56 4.91 -2.42
C VAL A 390 -8.21 6.25 -1.79
N ALA A 391 -8.71 7.32 -2.39
CA ALA A 391 -8.63 8.66 -1.82
C ALA A 391 -9.95 9.41 -2.05
N VAL A 392 -10.21 10.43 -1.24
CA VAL A 392 -11.32 11.36 -1.52
C VAL A 392 -10.82 12.45 -2.44
N ASP A 393 -11.58 12.79 -3.47
CA ASP A 393 -11.20 13.85 -4.40
C ASP A 393 -11.04 15.21 -3.69
N GLN A 394 -10.30 16.14 -4.29
CA GLN A 394 -10.06 17.47 -3.71
C GLN A 394 -11.37 18.20 -3.34
N ALA A 395 -12.44 17.97 -4.07
CA ALA A 395 -13.75 18.60 -3.82
C ALA A 395 -14.48 17.98 -2.61
N GLY A 396 -14.00 16.86 -2.06
CA GLY A 396 -14.66 16.14 -0.99
C GLY A 396 -15.98 15.48 -1.41
N THR A 397 -16.14 15.16 -2.69
CA THR A 397 -17.43 14.69 -3.23
C THR A 397 -17.36 13.35 -3.93
N GLY A 398 -16.17 12.92 -4.36
CA GLY A 398 -15.93 11.69 -5.09
C GLY A 398 -14.89 10.81 -4.43
N VAL A 399 -14.79 9.57 -4.90
CA VAL A 399 -13.77 8.61 -4.51
C VAL A 399 -12.85 8.36 -5.70
N LEU A 400 -11.58 8.67 -5.53
CA LEU A 400 -10.51 8.27 -6.44
C LEU A 400 -10.06 6.86 -6.10
N PHE A 401 -9.80 6.04 -7.09
CA PHE A 401 -9.21 4.73 -6.92
C PHE A 401 -8.39 4.35 -8.15
N VAL A 402 -7.42 3.48 -7.96
CA VAL A 402 -6.59 2.92 -9.04
C VAL A 402 -6.96 1.47 -9.28
N ASN A 403 -6.99 1.11 -10.55
CA ASN A 403 -7.25 -0.25 -11.02
C ASN A 403 -5.96 -0.79 -11.64
N ASP A 404 -5.38 -1.82 -11.04
CA ASP A 404 -4.13 -2.45 -11.50
C ASP A 404 -4.33 -3.26 -12.77
N GLY A 405 -5.46 -3.96 -12.90
CA GLY A 405 -5.75 -4.77 -14.08
C GLY A 405 -5.74 -3.98 -15.39
N THR A 406 -6.09 -2.69 -15.33
CA THR A 406 -6.16 -1.77 -16.47
C THR A 406 -5.14 -0.64 -16.41
N ASN A 407 -4.46 -0.45 -15.28
CA ASN A 407 -3.52 0.63 -15.01
C ASN A 407 -4.13 2.02 -15.26
N ILE A 408 -5.28 2.28 -14.66
CA ILE A 408 -6.01 3.53 -14.78
C ILE A 408 -6.34 4.13 -13.40
N LEU A 409 -6.48 5.46 -13.39
CA LEU A 409 -7.07 6.21 -12.30
C LEU A 409 -8.52 6.51 -12.62
N GLU A 410 -9.42 6.27 -11.67
CA GLU A 410 -10.85 6.48 -11.81
C GLU A 410 -11.41 7.36 -10.68
N LEU A 411 -12.53 8.02 -10.99
CA LEU A 411 -13.28 8.84 -10.07
C LEU A 411 -14.74 8.38 -10.01
N LEU A 412 -15.16 7.90 -8.84
CA LEU A 412 -16.55 7.55 -8.53
C LEU A 412 -17.32 8.77 -8.03
N LYS A 413 -18.43 9.06 -8.67
CA LYS A 413 -19.39 10.10 -8.28
C LYS A 413 -20.84 9.61 -8.29
#